data_8ae5e5a794b0af425a0d00551751ce58
#
_entry.id   8ae5e5a794b0af425a0d00551751ce58
#
_cell.length_a   1.000
_cell.length_b   1.000
_cell.length_c   1.000
_cell.angle_alpha   90.00
_cell.angle_beta   90.00
_cell.angle_gamma   90.00
#
_symmetry.space_group_name_H-M   'P 1'
#
loop_
_entity.id
_entity.type
_entity.pdbx_description
1 polymer ?
#
loop_
_entity_poly.entity_id
_entity_poly.type
_entity_poly.pdbx_seq_one_letter_code
_entity_poly.pdbx_strand_id
1 'polypeptide(L)'
;MEEPPTVPRSVLDALVGTKVKDTGLYIRAFTHKSALKRYQGLSSSYETLEFMGDSVLGFVVTKWLFDRHEKEQEGYLTKARTKMVRGSTLAEIARTLGFEKWILMDEKGIRNGWNTNPKILEDVFEAFIGAVYLDLGMVHAKRFILDSFEKIETDLNIDDNYKDQLMRWCQAEKIDLPEYRVSGQVNGTFVITLLVDGIELGCGYGSTKKQAEQNVAELLLKTDSRFKKHQNGPPGQGTPEQTVLRTEESRVARAP
;
A
#
# COMPACT_ATOMS: atom_id res chain seq x y z
N MET A 1 -23.08 16.95 -24.64
CA MET A 1 -22.56 16.21 -23.46
C MET A 1 -23.22 14.86 -23.45
N GLU A 2 -22.48 13.82 -23.18
CA GLU A 2 -22.94 12.42 -23.16
C GLU A 2 -23.52 12.05 -21.78
N GLU A 3 -24.35 11.01 -21.72
CA GLU A 3 -24.73 10.42 -20.44
C GLU A 3 -23.53 9.61 -19.91
N PRO A 4 -23.23 9.68 -18.60
CA PRO A 4 -22.13 8.91 -18.04
C PRO A 4 -22.47 7.41 -18.08
N PRO A 5 -21.52 6.54 -18.45
CA PRO A 5 -21.68 5.11 -18.22
C PRO A 5 -21.81 4.86 -16.73
N THR A 6 -22.82 4.13 -16.33
CA THR A 6 -23.11 3.86 -14.91
C THR A 6 -22.57 2.49 -14.50
N VAL A 7 -21.98 2.42 -13.32
CA VAL A 7 -21.68 1.12 -12.70
C VAL A 7 -23.01 0.44 -12.37
N PRO A 8 -23.27 -0.78 -12.87
CA PRO A 8 -24.51 -1.49 -12.53
C PRO A 8 -24.66 -1.66 -11.02
N ARG A 9 -25.84 -1.43 -10.49
CA ARG A 9 -26.12 -1.57 -9.05
C ARG A 9 -25.72 -2.95 -8.52
N SER A 10 -25.93 -4.01 -9.30
CA SER A 10 -25.54 -5.37 -8.94
C SER A 10 -24.03 -5.54 -8.74
N VAL A 11 -23.22 -4.77 -9.50
CA VAL A 11 -21.75 -4.75 -9.31
C VAL A 11 -21.39 -4.05 -8.01
N LEU A 12 -22.03 -2.91 -7.71
CA LEU A 12 -21.83 -2.19 -6.46
C LEU A 12 -22.23 -3.03 -5.26
N ASP A 13 -23.40 -3.68 -5.30
CA ASP A 13 -23.89 -4.58 -4.27
C ASP A 13 -22.91 -5.74 -4.02
N ALA A 14 -22.35 -6.31 -5.10
CA ALA A 14 -21.35 -7.38 -5.01
C ALA A 14 -20.02 -6.90 -4.42
N LEU A 15 -19.54 -5.73 -4.80
CA LEU A 15 -18.29 -5.13 -4.28
C LEU A 15 -18.40 -4.84 -2.78
N VAL A 16 -19.53 -4.28 -2.33
CA VAL A 16 -19.75 -3.91 -0.92
C VAL A 16 -20.23 -5.09 -0.08
N GLY A 17 -20.73 -6.16 -0.71
CA GLY A 17 -21.31 -7.34 -0.06
C GLY A 17 -22.66 -7.08 0.60
N THR A 18 -23.35 -6.00 0.21
CA THR A 18 -24.72 -5.66 0.64
C THR A 18 -25.36 -4.68 -0.34
N LYS A 19 -26.68 -4.47 -0.24
CA LYS A 19 -27.40 -3.52 -1.10
C LYS A 19 -26.99 -2.08 -0.79
N VAL A 20 -26.47 -1.39 -1.80
CA VAL A 20 -26.17 0.06 -1.72
C VAL A 20 -27.49 0.86 -1.75
N LYS A 21 -27.52 1.99 -1.04
CA LYS A 21 -28.71 2.87 -0.97
C LYS A 21 -28.62 4.00 -1.99
N ASP A 22 -27.50 4.73 -2.00
CA ASP A 22 -27.25 5.89 -2.86
C ASP A 22 -26.16 5.58 -3.91
N THR A 23 -26.59 5.16 -5.11
CA THR A 23 -25.67 4.88 -6.23
C THR A 23 -24.93 6.14 -6.72
N GLY A 24 -25.45 7.34 -6.44
CA GLY A 24 -24.81 8.60 -6.83
C GLY A 24 -23.45 8.80 -6.13
N LEU A 25 -23.31 8.38 -4.87
CA LEU A 25 -22.03 8.42 -4.16
C LEU A 25 -20.97 7.57 -4.86
N TYR A 26 -21.32 6.38 -5.32
CA TYR A 26 -20.38 5.47 -6.01
C TYR A 26 -20.03 5.96 -7.42
N ILE A 27 -20.99 6.50 -8.17
CA ILE A 27 -20.71 7.16 -9.46
C ILE A 27 -19.71 8.29 -9.25
N ARG A 28 -19.93 9.12 -8.22
CA ARG A 28 -19.02 10.20 -7.88
C ARG A 28 -17.64 9.67 -7.47
N ALA A 29 -17.54 8.56 -6.73
CA ALA A 29 -16.27 7.95 -6.35
C ALA A 29 -15.45 7.48 -7.56
N PHE A 30 -16.09 7.16 -8.68
CA PHE A 30 -15.43 6.82 -9.93
C PHE A 30 -15.25 8.01 -10.88
N THR A 31 -15.67 9.22 -10.52
CA THR A 31 -15.65 10.41 -11.39
C THR A 31 -14.36 11.20 -11.22
N HIS A 32 -13.45 11.12 -12.20
CA HIS A 32 -12.29 12.01 -12.27
C HIS A 32 -12.73 13.42 -12.73
N LYS A 33 -12.06 14.47 -12.27
CA LYS A 33 -12.39 15.88 -12.60
C LYS A 33 -12.48 16.17 -14.10
N SER A 34 -11.74 15.48 -14.94
CA SER A 34 -11.80 15.64 -16.39
C SER A 34 -13.15 15.20 -16.98
N ALA A 35 -13.87 14.30 -16.32
CA ALA A 35 -15.18 13.80 -16.75
C ALA A 35 -16.29 14.85 -16.64
N LEU A 36 -16.16 15.82 -15.72
CA LEU A 36 -17.20 16.82 -15.44
C LEU A 36 -17.58 17.69 -16.64
N LYS A 37 -16.64 17.88 -17.58
CA LYS A 37 -16.91 18.64 -18.83
C LYS A 37 -17.49 17.78 -19.94
N ARG A 38 -17.33 16.46 -19.85
CA ARG A 38 -17.79 15.51 -20.88
C ARG A 38 -19.23 15.05 -20.66
N TYR A 39 -19.55 14.67 -19.41
CA TYR A 39 -20.82 14.03 -19.10
C TYR A 39 -21.82 14.98 -18.46
N GLN A 40 -23.10 14.82 -18.82
CA GLN A 40 -24.19 15.57 -18.19
C GLN A 40 -24.50 15.00 -16.81
N GLY A 41 -24.97 15.86 -15.92
CA GLY A 41 -25.42 15.43 -14.58
C GLY A 41 -24.30 15.17 -13.56
N LEU A 42 -23.04 15.18 -13.98
CA LEU A 42 -21.90 15.09 -13.04
C LEU A 42 -21.56 16.50 -12.52
N SER A 43 -21.70 16.70 -11.22
CA SER A 43 -21.46 17.99 -10.55
C SER A 43 -20.16 18.05 -9.74
N SER A 44 -19.59 16.90 -9.40
CA SER A 44 -18.40 16.82 -8.55
C SER A 44 -17.58 15.56 -8.84
N SER A 45 -16.26 15.67 -8.61
CA SER A 45 -15.30 14.58 -8.72
C SER A 45 -15.17 13.76 -7.43
N TYR A 46 -14.33 12.75 -7.47
CA TYR A 46 -14.05 11.90 -6.33
C TYR A 46 -13.26 12.57 -5.19
N GLU A 47 -12.58 13.70 -5.43
CA GLU A 47 -11.57 14.30 -4.53
C GLU A 47 -12.04 14.49 -3.09
N THR A 48 -13.30 14.91 -2.86
CA THR A 48 -13.81 15.08 -1.48
C THR A 48 -14.24 13.77 -0.82
N LEU A 49 -14.58 12.74 -1.62
CA LEU A 49 -14.81 11.39 -1.11
C LEU A 49 -13.50 10.70 -0.78
N GLU A 50 -12.44 10.91 -1.57
CA GLU A 50 -11.06 10.51 -1.30
C GLU A 50 -10.61 11.04 0.07
N PHE A 51 -10.74 12.35 0.30
CA PHE A 51 -10.39 12.97 1.59
C PHE A 51 -11.09 12.30 2.79
N MET A 52 -12.38 11.99 2.65
CA MET A 52 -13.14 11.28 3.68
C MET A 52 -12.68 9.83 3.82
N GLY A 53 -12.47 9.15 2.70
CA GLY A 53 -12.10 7.74 2.64
C GLY A 53 -10.72 7.47 3.22
N ASP A 54 -9.71 8.31 2.94
CA ASP A 54 -8.38 8.23 3.55
C ASP A 54 -8.46 8.23 5.08
N SER A 55 -9.25 9.16 5.65
CA SER A 55 -9.44 9.24 7.11
C SER A 55 -10.09 7.97 7.68
N VAL A 56 -11.11 7.44 7.01
CA VAL A 56 -11.80 6.19 7.41
C VAL A 56 -10.86 4.99 7.29
N LEU A 57 -10.12 4.88 6.18
CA LEU A 57 -9.13 3.83 5.94
C LEU A 57 -8.05 3.85 7.03
N GLY A 58 -7.45 5.02 7.27
CA GLY A 58 -6.42 5.20 8.29
C GLY A 58 -6.89 4.78 9.69
N PHE A 59 -8.10 5.16 10.08
CA PHE A 59 -8.68 4.76 11.36
C PHE A 59 -8.91 3.24 11.44
N VAL A 60 -9.54 2.64 10.42
CA VAL A 60 -9.87 1.20 10.41
C VAL A 60 -8.61 0.35 10.47
N VAL A 61 -7.60 0.67 9.64
CA VAL A 61 -6.33 -0.08 9.61
C VAL A 61 -5.58 0.08 10.94
N THR A 62 -5.54 1.29 11.50
CA THR A 62 -4.90 1.53 12.81
C THR A 62 -5.56 0.70 13.90
N LYS A 63 -6.91 0.72 13.98
CA LYS A 63 -7.65 -0.05 14.98
C LYS A 63 -7.47 -1.55 14.82
N TRP A 64 -7.47 -2.03 13.58
CA TRP A 64 -7.28 -3.44 13.27
C TRP A 64 -5.88 -3.94 13.65
N LEU A 65 -4.83 -3.16 13.35
CA LEU A 65 -3.45 -3.47 13.75
C LEU A 65 -3.30 -3.48 15.27
N PHE A 66 -3.84 -2.46 15.94
CA PHE A 66 -3.79 -2.34 17.39
C PHE A 66 -4.42 -3.57 18.09
N ASP A 67 -5.58 -4.02 17.60
CA ASP A 67 -6.28 -5.17 18.20
C ASP A 67 -5.57 -6.51 17.96
N ARG A 68 -4.88 -6.66 16.82
CA ARG A 68 -4.23 -7.93 16.45
C ARG A 68 -2.79 -8.07 16.95
N HIS A 69 -2.14 -6.96 17.25
CA HIS A 69 -0.74 -6.89 17.60
C HIS A 69 -0.52 -6.20 18.95
N GLU A 70 -1.31 -6.59 19.97
CA GLU A 70 -1.30 -6.00 21.32
C GLU A 70 0.08 -6.04 22.01
N LYS A 71 0.95 -6.99 21.63
CA LYS A 71 2.27 -7.15 22.22
C LYS A 71 3.37 -6.37 21.48
N GLU A 72 3.04 -5.81 20.32
CA GLU A 72 4.00 -5.10 19.49
C GLU A 72 4.13 -3.64 19.91
N GLN A 73 5.32 -3.09 19.69
CA GLN A 73 5.60 -1.70 20.00
C GLN A 73 5.08 -0.75 18.92
N GLU A 74 4.95 0.53 19.25
CA GLU A 74 4.48 1.60 18.34
C GLU A 74 5.21 1.61 17.01
N GLY A 75 6.53 1.42 17.00
CA GLY A 75 7.35 1.40 15.78
C GLY A 75 6.93 0.30 14.79
N TYR A 76 6.56 -0.90 15.26
CA TYR A 76 6.02 -1.97 14.43
C TYR A 76 4.65 -1.58 13.85
N LEU A 77 3.74 -1.10 14.71
CA LEU A 77 2.39 -0.72 14.30
C LEU A 77 2.40 0.40 13.25
N THR A 78 3.28 1.38 13.41
CA THR A 78 3.45 2.48 12.46
C THR A 78 3.98 2.00 11.11
N LYS A 79 4.97 1.10 11.09
CA LYS A 79 5.49 0.52 9.85
C LYS A 79 4.45 -0.34 9.14
N ALA A 80 3.76 -1.22 9.88
CA ALA A 80 2.70 -2.06 9.35
C ALA A 80 1.57 -1.22 8.73
N ARG A 81 1.12 -0.17 9.44
CA ARG A 81 0.13 0.76 8.91
C ARG A 81 0.60 1.43 7.62
N THR A 82 1.81 1.99 7.62
CA THR A 82 2.37 2.67 6.43
C THR A 82 2.41 1.73 5.23
N LYS A 83 2.71 0.46 5.43
CA LYS A 83 2.76 -0.54 4.38
C LYS A 83 1.36 -0.88 3.84
N MET A 84 0.37 -1.01 4.72
CA MET A 84 -1.00 -1.29 4.31
C MET A 84 -1.62 -0.13 3.54
N VAL A 85 -1.48 1.12 4.02
CA VAL A 85 -2.14 2.29 3.41
C VAL A 85 -1.28 3.01 2.37
N ARG A 86 -0.14 2.46 1.96
CA ARG A 86 0.66 3.09 0.89
C ARG A 86 -0.04 2.99 -0.45
N GLY A 87 0.13 4.02 -1.28
CA GLY A 87 -0.56 4.13 -2.57
C GLY A 87 -0.38 2.94 -3.50
N SER A 88 0.81 2.28 -3.51
CA SER A 88 1.02 1.07 -4.32
C SER A 88 0.13 -0.10 -3.89
N THR A 89 -0.07 -0.30 -2.60
CA THR A 89 -0.96 -1.33 -2.04
C THR A 89 -2.42 -1.04 -2.38
N LEU A 90 -2.86 0.21 -2.20
CA LEU A 90 -4.24 0.62 -2.51
C LEU A 90 -4.54 0.52 -4.00
N ALA A 91 -3.58 0.91 -4.86
CA ALA A 91 -3.70 0.77 -6.31
C ALA A 91 -3.77 -0.70 -6.75
N GLU A 92 -3.06 -1.61 -6.09
CA GLU A 92 -3.13 -3.04 -6.35
C GLU A 92 -4.50 -3.61 -5.98
N ILE A 93 -5.04 -3.24 -4.82
CA ILE A 93 -6.40 -3.59 -4.41
C ILE A 93 -7.42 -3.08 -5.43
N ALA A 94 -7.35 -1.80 -5.80
CA ALA A 94 -8.27 -1.20 -6.78
C ALA A 94 -8.25 -1.96 -8.11
N ARG A 95 -7.06 -2.37 -8.58
CA ARG A 95 -6.89 -3.16 -9.79
C ARG A 95 -7.47 -4.56 -9.66
N THR A 96 -7.25 -5.24 -8.53
CA THR A 96 -7.84 -6.54 -8.22
C THR A 96 -9.37 -6.48 -8.18
N LEU A 97 -9.93 -5.37 -7.72
CA LEU A 97 -11.37 -5.11 -7.73
C LEU A 97 -11.92 -4.68 -9.11
N GLY A 98 -11.05 -4.45 -10.10
CA GLY A 98 -11.40 -4.05 -11.46
C GLY A 98 -11.91 -2.61 -11.59
N PHE A 99 -11.45 -1.71 -10.69
CA PHE A 99 -11.92 -0.32 -10.63
C PHE A 99 -11.59 0.48 -11.89
N GLU A 100 -10.47 0.16 -12.56
CA GLU A 100 -10.05 0.82 -13.80
C GLU A 100 -11.12 0.80 -14.92
N LYS A 101 -12.04 -0.14 -14.86
CA LYS A 101 -13.14 -0.29 -15.85
C LYS A 101 -14.25 0.73 -15.65
N TRP A 102 -14.35 1.28 -14.44
CA TRP A 102 -15.47 2.13 -14.04
C TRP A 102 -15.10 3.60 -13.90
N ILE A 103 -13.80 3.94 -13.99
CA ILE A 103 -13.33 5.31 -13.82
C ILE A 103 -13.79 6.17 -15.00
N LEU A 104 -14.57 7.21 -14.72
CA LEU A 104 -15.07 8.18 -15.68
C LEU A 104 -14.04 9.28 -15.90
N MET A 105 -13.64 9.48 -17.16
CA MET A 105 -12.67 10.49 -17.59
C MET A 105 -13.07 11.11 -18.93
N ASP A 106 -12.37 12.16 -19.33
CA ASP A 106 -12.42 12.63 -20.71
C ASP A 106 -11.72 11.63 -21.66
N GLU A 107 -11.93 11.81 -22.96
CA GLU A 107 -11.32 10.91 -23.97
C GLU A 107 -9.80 10.92 -23.95
N LYS A 108 -9.19 12.05 -23.62
CA LYS A 108 -7.74 12.18 -23.54
C LYS A 108 -7.20 11.33 -22.40
N GLY A 109 -7.84 11.35 -21.24
CA GLY A 109 -7.48 10.51 -20.09
C GLY A 109 -7.56 9.03 -20.43
N ILE A 110 -8.66 8.60 -21.05
CA ILE A 110 -8.83 7.19 -21.46
C ILE A 110 -7.78 6.77 -22.49
N ARG A 111 -7.56 7.57 -23.55
CA ARG A 111 -6.56 7.25 -24.59
C ARG A 111 -5.14 7.17 -24.05
N ASN A 112 -4.82 7.95 -23.02
CA ASN A 112 -3.51 7.95 -22.36
C ASN A 112 -3.40 6.90 -21.25
N GLY A 113 -4.43 6.08 -21.01
CA GLY A 113 -4.42 5.04 -19.99
C GLY A 113 -4.41 5.59 -18.55
N TRP A 114 -4.90 6.81 -18.30
CA TRP A 114 -4.89 7.40 -16.96
C TRP A 114 -5.75 6.62 -15.97
N ASN A 115 -6.79 5.94 -16.44
CA ASN A 115 -7.62 5.06 -15.62
C ASN A 115 -6.85 3.87 -15.01
N THR A 116 -5.66 3.54 -15.53
CA THR A 116 -4.76 2.51 -14.98
C THR A 116 -3.61 3.09 -14.17
N ASN A 117 -3.53 4.44 -14.04
CA ASN A 117 -2.49 5.11 -13.29
C ASN A 117 -2.59 4.74 -11.80
N PRO A 118 -1.50 4.27 -11.16
CA PRO A 118 -1.52 3.88 -9.76
C PRO A 118 -2.06 4.96 -8.81
N LYS A 119 -1.71 6.24 -9.04
CA LYS A 119 -2.21 7.32 -8.17
C LYS A 119 -3.73 7.50 -8.30
N ILE A 120 -4.27 7.40 -9.51
CA ILE A 120 -5.72 7.53 -9.72
C ILE A 120 -6.47 6.31 -9.15
N LEU A 121 -5.89 5.11 -9.24
CA LEU A 121 -6.46 3.92 -8.63
C LEU A 121 -6.48 3.98 -7.11
N GLU A 122 -5.40 4.49 -6.49
CA GLU A 122 -5.32 4.80 -5.06
C GLU A 122 -6.44 5.77 -4.66
N ASP A 123 -6.52 6.94 -5.32
CA ASP A 123 -7.50 7.98 -5.02
C ASP A 123 -8.95 7.46 -5.14
N VAL A 124 -9.24 6.69 -6.18
CA VAL A 124 -10.56 6.10 -6.41
C VAL A 124 -10.89 5.03 -5.38
N PHE A 125 -9.92 4.24 -4.92
CA PHE A 125 -10.15 3.26 -3.86
C PHE A 125 -10.51 3.96 -2.54
N GLU A 126 -9.78 5.00 -2.17
CA GLU A 126 -10.11 5.81 -1.00
C GLU A 126 -11.48 6.48 -1.15
N ALA A 127 -11.77 7.06 -2.32
CA ALA A 127 -13.07 7.66 -2.60
C ALA A 127 -14.23 6.64 -2.49
N PHE A 128 -14.01 5.41 -2.94
CA PHE A 128 -15.00 4.34 -2.81
C PHE A 128 -15.25 3.98 -1.34
N ILE A 129 -14.21 3.93 -0.50
CA ILE A 129 -14.37 3.78 0.95
C ILE A 129 -15.19 4.92 1.53
N GLY A 130 -14.92 6.17 1.12
CA GLY A 130 -15.70 7.32 1.51
C GLY A 130 -17.17 7.20 1.13
N ALA A 131 -17.47 6.73 -0.08
CA ALA A 131 -18.84 6.46 -0.54
C ALA A 131 -19.52 5.38 0.31
N VAL A 132 -18.86 4.25 0.58
CA VAL A 132 -19.41 3.17 1.44
C VAL A 132 -19.69 3.69 2.83
N TYR A 133 -18.79 4.49 3.40
CA TYR A 133 -18.98 5.07 4.72
C TYR A 133 -20.18 6.01 4.80
N LEU A 134 -20.34 6.90 3.82
CA LEU A 134 -21.46 7.84 3.78
C LEU A 134 -22.81 7.17 3.52
N ASP A 135 -22.83 6.13 2.69
CA ASP A 135 -24.04 5.39 2.32
C ASP A 135 -24.49 4.42 3.42
N LEU A 136 -23.55 3.65 3.99
CA LEU A 136 -23.84 2.48 4.81
C LEU A 136 -23.24 2.52 6.22
N GLY A 137 -22.39 3.50 6.50
CA GLY A 137 -21.76 3.71 7.80
C GLY A 137 -20.50 2.86 8.04
N MET A 138 -19.91 3.08 9.22
CA MET A 138 -18.59 2.55 9.59
C MET A 138 -18.50 1.02 9.58
N VAL A 139 -19.56 0.31 9.93
CA VAL A 139 -19.55 -1.17 9.98
C VAL A 139 -19.29 -1.75 8.59
N HIS A 140 -19.96 -1.23 7.58
CA HIS A 140 -19.82 -1.70 6.20
C HIS A 140 -18.49 -1.22 5.59
N ALA A 141 -18.06 0.02 5.87
CA ALA A 141 -16.76 0.51 5.44
C ALA A 141 -15.62 -0.33 6.03
N LYS A 142 -15.65 -0.64 7.34
CA LYS A 142 -14.67 -1.51 7.99
C LYS A 142 -14.62 -2.89 7.31
N ARG A 143 -15.77 -3.52 7.08
CA ARG A 143 -15.83 -4.82 6.43
C ARG A 143 -15.23 -4.75 5.03
N PHE A 144 -15.68 -3.80 4.20
CA PHE A 144 -15.16 -3.62 2.84
C PHE A 144 -13.63 -3.44 2.81
N ILE A 145 -13.09 -2.61 3.70
CA ILE A 145 -11.65 -2.38 3.81
C ILE A 145 -10.93 -3.69 4.12
N LEU A 146 -11.33 -4.42 5.17
CA LEU A 146 -10.64 -5.62 5.60
C LEU A 146 -10.74 -6.74 4.57
N ASP A 147 -11.92 -6.98 4.00
CA ASP A 147 -12.14 -7.97 2.93
C ASP A 147 -11.31 -7.63 1.67
N SER A 148 -11.03 -6.35 1.43
CA SER A 148 -10.20 -5.90 0.31
C SER A 148 -8.72 -6.21 0.53
N PHE A 149 -8.21 -6.07 1.75
CA PHE A 149 -6.84 -6.45 2.08
C PHE A 149 -6.61 -7.97 2.04
N GLU A 150 -7.62 -8.78 2.35
CA GLU A 150 -7.53 -10.25 2.25
C GLU A 150 -7.32 -10.75 0.81
N LYS A 151 -7.67 -9.94 -0.19
CA LYS A 151 -7.51 -10.27 -1.62
C LYS A 151 -6.09 -10.09 -2.14
N ILE A 152 -5.22 -9.47 -1.37
CA ILE A 152 -3.82 -9.27 -1.73
C ILE A 152 -2.91 -9.89 -0.67
N GLU A 153 -1.82 -10.50 -1.10
CA GLU A 153 -0.78 -10.98 -0.19
C GLU A 153 0.05 -9.80 0.31
N THR A 154 -0.24 -9.32 1.52
CA THR A 154 0.56 -8.28 2.17
C THR A 154 1.37 -8.89 3.31
N ASP A 155 2.66 -9.16 3.08
CA ASP A 155 3.55 -9.58 4.15
C ASP A 155 3.97 -8.38 5.00
N LEU A 156 3.34 -8.24 6.16
CA LEU A 156 3.60 -7.13 7.09
C LEU A 156 4.99 -7.23 7.74
N ASN A 157 5.65 -8.39 7.71
CA ASN A 157 6.94 -8.61 8.34
C ASN A 157 8.12 -8.19 7.45
N ILE A 158 7.92 -8.05 6.15
CA ILE A 158 8.96 -7.57 5.25
C ILE A 158 9.08 -6.05 5.35
N ASP A 159 10.20 -5.55 5.85
CA ASP A 159 10.55 -4.12 5.74
C ASP A 159 11.09 -3.88 4.33
N ASP A 160 10.29 -3.28 3.47
CA ASP A 160 10.65 -2.94 2.07
C ASP A 160 11.04 -1.48 1.88
N ASN A 161 11.24 -0.74 2.96
CA ASN A 161 11.82 0.60 2.92
C ASN A 161 13.36 0.52 2.93
N TYR A 162 13.91 0.04 1.83
CA TYR A 162 15.36 -0.21 1.71
C TYR A 162 16.21 1.04 1.93
N LYS A 163 15.72 2.24 1.56
CA LYS A 163 16.41 3.50 1.84
C LYS A 163 16.55 3.76 3.35
N ASP A 164 15.49 3.54 4.10
CA ASP A 164 15.48 3.70 5.55
C ASP A 164 16.35 2.63 6.23
N GLN A 165 16.30 1.39 5.74
CA GLN A 165 17.18 0.33 6.24
C GLN A 165 18.66 0.69 6.04
N LEU A 166 19.03 1.18 4.84
CA LEU A 166 20.40 1.59 4.55
C LEU A 166 20.83 2.79 5.40
N MET A 167 19.95 3.78 5.57
CA MET A 167 20.20 4.93 6.43
C MET A 167 20.46 4.48 7.89
N ARG A 168 19.60 3.62 8.44
CA ARG A 168 19.76 3.07 9.79
C ARG A 168 21.07 2.27 9.94
N TRP A 169 21.44 1.54 8.90
CA TRP A 169 22.70 0.82 8.89
C TRP A 169 23.90 1.79 8.95
N CYS A 170 23.93 2.84 8.10
CA CYS A 170 24.98 3.85 8.14
C CYS A 170 25.09 4.52 9.52
N GLN A 171 23.96 4.84 10.14
CA GLN A 171 23.92 5.40 11.51
C GLN A 171 24.50 4.43 12.55
N ALA A 172 24.18 3.14 12.46
CA ALA A 172 24.69 2.11 13.38
C ALA A 172 26.21 1.92 13.24
N GLU A 173 26.72 1.95 12.02
CA GLU A 173 28.16 1.86 11.71
C GLU A 173 28.91 3.18 11.93
N LYS A 174 28.20 4.29 12.23
CA LYS A 174 28.76 5.63 12.43
C LYS A 174 29.53 6.16 11.20
N ILE A 175 29.03 5.89 10.03
CA ILE A 175 29.53 6.38 8.74
C ILE A 175 28.57 7.40 8.13
N ASP A 176 29.01 8.09 7.08
CA ASP A 176 28.19 9.10 6.42
C ASP A 176 26.88 8.52 5.87
N LEU A 177 25.82 9.33 5.90
CA LEU A 177 24.52 8.92 5.37
C LEU A 177 24.58 8.67 3.86
N PRO A 178 23.72 7.75 3.34
CA PRO A 178 23.71 7.45 1.90
C PRO A 178 23.36 8.69 1.08
N GLU A 179 24.15 8.98 0.06
CA GLU A 179 23.89 10.02 -0.93
C GLU A 179 23.38 9.40 -2.23
N TYR A 180 22.26 9.93 -2.75
CA TYR A 180 21.63 9.49 -3.99
C TYR A 180 21.77 10.56 -5.06
N ARG A 181 22.62 10.33 -6.07
CA ARG A 181 22.87 11.25 -7.18
C ARG A 181 22.14 10.83 -8.43
N VAL A 182 21.44 11.77 -9.08
CA VAL A 182 20.87 11.52 -10.41
C VAL A 182 22.01 11.48 -11.43
N SER A 183 22.29 10.31 -11.98
CA SER A 183 23.35 10.09 -12.98
C SER A 183 22.85 10.23 -14.41
N GLY A 184 21.52 10.19 -14.63
CA GLY A 184 20.92 10.37 -15.95
C GLY A 184 19.48 9.92 -16.04
N GLN A 185 18.97 9.98 -17.26
CA GLN A 185 17.67 9.42 -17.64
C GLN A 185 17.78 8.79 -19.04
N VAL A 186 17.38 7.53 -19.18
CA VAL A 186 17.42 6.79 -20.44
C VAL A 186 16.03 6.26 -20.73
N ASN A 187 15.44 6.64 -21.87
CA ASN A 187 14.11 6.21 -22.29
C ASN A 187 13.02 6.37 -21.21
N GLY A 188 13.03 7.53 -20.49
CA GLY A 188 12.08 7.80 -19.42
C GLY A 188 12.43 7.16 -18.07
N THR A 189 13.46 6.32 -18.00
CA THR A 189 13.92 5.65 -16.78
C THR A 189 15.01 6.46 -16.10
N PHE A 190 14.84 6.83 -14.84
CA PHE A 190 15.86 7.49 -14.03
C PHE A 190 16.96 6.53 -13.65
N VAL A 191 18.21 7.03 -13.70
CA VAL A 191 19.40 6.32 -13.21
C VAL A 191 19.92 7.08 -12.00
N ILE A 192 20.00 6.39 -10.86
CA ILE A 192 20.49 6.94 -9.59
C ILE A 192 21.73 6.17 -9.17
N THR A 193 22.81 6.91 -8.91
CA THR A 193 24.03 6.37 -8.28
C THR A 193 23.95 6.57 -6.78
N LEU A 194 24.25 5.52 -6.02
CA LEU A 194 24.30 5.53 -4.57
C LEU A 194 25.76 5.59 -4.10
N LEU A 195 26.05 6.56 -3.22
CA LEU A 195 27.35 6.71 -2.57
C LEU A 195 27.18 6.57 -1.05
N VAL A 196 28.20 6.01 -0.40
CA VAL A 196 28.36 5.98 1.06
C VAL A 196 29.84 6.29 1.36
N ASP A 197 30.13 7.22 2.26
CA ASP A 197 31.48 7.75 2.53
C ASP A 197 32.19 8.25 1.26
N GLY A 198 31.44 8.84 0.33
CA GLY A 198 31.98 9.31 -0.94
C GLY A 198 32.34 8.19 -1.94
N ILE A 199 32.18 6.93 -1.58
CA ILE A 199 32.45 5.78 -2.44
C ILE A 199 31.18 5.39 -3.19
N GLU A 200 31.27 5.33 -4.52
CA GLU A 200 30.17 4.85 -5.36
C GLU A 200 29.99 3.34 -5.18
N LEU A 201 28.78 2.92 -4.79
CA LEU A 201 28.47 1.53 -4.47
C LEU A 201 27.64 0.84 -5.54
N GLY A 202 26.93 1.59 -6.38
CA GLY A 202 26.14 1.02 -7.46
C GLY A 202 25.08 1.98 -8.01
N CYS A 203 24.37 1.51 -9.02
CA CYS A 203 23.31 2.26 -9.69
C CYS A 203 21.96 1.55 -9.62
N GLY A 204 20.91 2.34 -9.50
CA GLY A 204 19.52 1.86 -9.56
C GLY A 204 18.73 2.54 -10.68
N TYR A 205 17.75 1.82 -11.20
CA TYR A 205 16.90 2.23 -12.30
C TYR A 205 15.44 2.28 -11.84
N GLY A 206 14.67 3.26 -12.31
CA GLY A 206 13.24 3.35 -11.97
C GLY A 206 12.49 4.38 -12.81
N SER A 207 11.19 4.20 -12.94
CA SER A 207 10.29 5.15 -13.63
C SER A 207 10.18 6.50 -12.92
N THR A 208 10.51 6.55 -11.63
CA THR A 208 10.65 7.77 -10.84
C THR A 208 11.97 7.77 -10.10
N LYS A 209 12.47 8.96 -9.69
CA LYS A 209 13.68 9.07 -8.87
C LYS A 209 13.57 8.23 -7.60
N LYS A 210 12.45 8.34 -6.87
CA LYS A 210 12.18 7.60 -5.64
C LYS A 210 12.25 6.08 -5.85
N GLN A 211 11.71 5.60 -6.96
CA GLN A 211 11.78 4.17 -7.29
C GLN A 211 13.23 3.72 -7.57
N ALA A 212 13.99 4.50 -8.34
CA ALA A 212 15.39 4.20 -8.64
C ALA A 212 16.26 4.20 -7.37
N GLU A 213 16.01 5.13 -6.44
CA GLU A 213 16.68 5.19 -5.13
C GLU A 213 16.37 3.96 -4.26
N GLN A 214 15.10 3.52 -4.21
CA GLN A 214 14.73 2.29 -3.49
C GLN A 214 15.38 1.06 -4.12
N ASN A 215 15.39 0.97 -5.46
CA ASN A 215 15.94 -0.18 -6.18
C ASN A 215 17.46 -0.34 -5.96
N VAL A 216 18.24 0.76 -5.95
CA VAL A 216 19.68 0.67 -5.67
C VAL A 216 19.94 0.32 -4.21
N ALA A 217 19.16 0.84 -3.26
CA ALA A 217 19.29 0.49 -1.85
C ALA A 217 18.95 -0.99 -1.61
N GLU A 218 17.88 -1.50 -2.23
CA GLU A 218 17.51 -2.92 -2.20
C GLU A 218 18.63 -3.81 -2.75
N LEU A 219 19.13 -3.48 -3.94
CA LEU A 219 20.21 -4.23 -4.59
C LEU A 219 21.42 -4.38 -3.66
N LEU A 220 21.86 -3.27 -3.07
CA LEU A 220 23.03 -3.28 -2.18
C LEU A 220 22.79 -4.05 -0.89
N LEU A 221 21.66 -3.85 -0.23
CA LEU A 221 21.32 -4.58 1.00
C LEU A 221 21.24 -6.10 0.76
N LYS A 222 20.84 -6.53 -0.43
CA LYS A 222 20.74 -7.95 -0.79
C LYS A 222 22.07 -8.57 -1.27
N THR A 223 22.92 -7.80 -1.94
CA THR A 223 24.10 -8.33 -2.64
C THR A 223 25.41 -8.08 -1.91
N ASP A 224 25.57 -6.95 -1.24
CA ASP A 224 26.82 -6.57 -0.59
C ASP A 224 26.94 -7.22 0.80
N SER A 225 28.03 -7.95 0.98
CA SER A 225 28.32 -8.69 2.22
C SER A 225 28.44 -7.81 3.47
N ARG A 226 28.77 -6.54 3.33
CA ARG A 226 28.84 -5.57 4.43
C ARG A 226 27.50 -5.40 5.13
N PHE A 227 26.41 -5.45 4.38
CA PHE A 227 25.04 -5.28 4.88
C PHE A 227 24.42 -6.57 5.45
N LYS A 228 24.95 -7.75 5.09
CA LYS A 228 24.41 -9.04 5.54
C LYS A 228 24.63 -9.34 7.02
N LYS A 229 25.64 -8.74 7.65
CA LYS A 229 25.97 -9.00 9.07
C LYS A 229 24.91 -8.53 10.07
N HIS A 230 24.04 -7.60 9.70
CA HIS A 230 23.01 -7.03 10.58
C HIS A 230 21.59 -7.57 10.35
N GLN A 231 21.37 -8.43 9.37
CA GLN A 231 20.08 -9.13 9.21
C GLN A 231 19.91 -10.27 10.23
N ASN A 232 21.02 -10.75 10.82
CA ASN A 232 21.01 -11.65 11.97
C ASN A 232 21.17 -10.78 13.22
N GLY A 233 20.07 -10.27 13.79
CA GLY A 233 20.06 -9.64 15.11
C GLY A 233 20.68 -10.56 16.16
N PRO A 234 21.13 -10.03 17.35
CA PRO A 234 21.73 -10.86 18.37
C PRO A 234 20.81 -12.03 18.72
N PRO A 235 21.32 -13.23 18.99
CA PRO A 235 20.51 -14.38 19.36
C PRO A 235 19.92 -14.13 20.75
N GLY A 236 18.68 -13.69 20.80
CA GLY A 236 18.03 -13.41 22.07
C GLY A 236 16.68 -12.72 21.90
N GLN A 237 15.73 -13.45 21.34
CA GLN A 237 14.33 -13.50 21.73
C GLN A 237 13.65 -14.52 20.81
N GLY A 238 13.72 -15.79 21.23
CA GLY A 238 12.99 -16.88 20.61
C GLY A 238 11.49 -16.59 20.71
N THR A 239 10.81 -16.74 19.59
CA THR A 239 9.34 -16.76 19.55
C THR A 239 8.83 -17.85 20.51
N PRO A 240 7.76 -17.60 21.28
CA PRO A 240 7.24 -18.54 22.30
C PRO A 240 6.68 -19.86 21.74
N GLU A 241 6.67 -20.10 20.44
CA GLU A 241 6.05 -21.30 19.85
C GLU A 241 6.94 -22.53 19.75
N GLN A 242 8.24 -22.44 20.05
CA GLN A 242 9.11 -23.65 20.04
C GLN A 242 9.32 -24.29 21.41
N THR A 243 8.72 -23.77 22.47
CA THR A 243 8.89 -24.32 23.83
C THR A 243 7.77 -25.26 24.26
N VAL A 244 6.69 -25.39 23.50
CA VAL A 244 5.53 -26.23 23.87
C VAL A 244 5.64 -27.68 23.39
N LEU A 245 6.53 -27.99 22.42
CA LEU A 245 6.64 -29.37 21.86
C LEU A 245 7.73 -30.25 22.54
N ARG A 246 8.39 -29.77 23.59
CA ARG A 246 9.42 -30.60 24.31
C ARG A 246 9.04 -31.08 25.70
N THR A 247 7.82 -30.78 26.18
CA THR A 247 7.39 -31.18 27.53
C THR A 247 6.36 -32.31 27.56
N GLU A 248 5.90 -32.85 26.45
CA GLU A 248 4.94 -33.96 26.42
C GLU A 248 5.60 -35.35 26.18
N GLU A 249 6.80 -35.42 25.63
CA GLU A 249 7.46 -36.72 25.41
C GLU A 249 8.21 -37.31 26.63
N SER A 250 8.30 -36.59 27.75
CA SER A 250 9.00 -37.07 28.95
C SER A 250 8.08 -37.53 30.09
N ARG A 251 6.75 -37.68 29.85
CA ARG A 251 5.80 -38.12 30.89
C ARG A 251 5.12 -39.49 30.67
N VAL A 252 5.51 -40.25 29.64
CA VAL A 252 4.93 -41.57 29.37
C VAL A 252 5.87 -42.75 29.72
N ALA A 253 6.99 -42.50 30.35
CA ALA A 253 7.90 -43.57 30.76
C ALA A 253 8.17 -43.55 32.26
N ARG A 254 7.16 -43.73 33.14
CA ARG A 254 7.29 -44.22 34.51
C ARG A 254 5.93 -44.32 35.21
N ALA A 255 5.34 -45.46 35.18
CA ALA A 255 4.49 -46.00 36.26
C ALA A 255 4.43 -47.52 36.15
N PRO A 256 4.37 -48.23 37.28
CA PRO A 256 4.84 -49.56 37.47
C PRO A 256 3.92 -50.64 36.86
#